data_678a9000104b08c963e0bab123b042bc
#
_entry.id   678a9000104b08c963e0bab123b042bc
#
_cell.length_a   1.000
_cell.length_b   1.000
_cell.length_c   1.000
_cell.angle_alpha   90.00
_cell.angle_beta   90.00
_cell.angle_gamma   90.00
#
_symmetry.space_group_name_H-M   'P 1'
#
loop_
_entity.id
_entity.type
_entity.pdbx_description
1 polymer ?
#
loop_
_entity_poly.entity_id
_entity_poly.type
_entity_poly.pdbx_seq_one_letter_code
_entity_poly.pdbx_strand_id
1 'polypeptide(L)'
;MTTMTTGAVPTDRRYTDIDSWLGLAPGDRLGDEPLRVGVTETVTEGTCVVCVELPHIDTLVEAGEPCALIWTVPLSLTAVYAPISGRVTAVNTTVRDDPGIVARDPFHAGWLFAVSPTVESSTDGLLTASEYEDHVKR
;
A
#
# COMPACT_ATOMS: atom_id res chain seq x y z
N MET A 1 -4.93 8.13 -27.85
CA MET A 1 -4.81 8.09 -27.13
C MET A 1 -4.62 8.09 -26.27
N THR A 2 -4.72 7.96 -25.90
CA THR A 2 -4.59 7.89 -25.05
C THR A 2 -4.46 7.95 -24.12
N THR A 3 -4.55 7.93 -23.81
CA THR A 3 -4.55 7.89 -22.88
C THR A 3 -4.08 7.86 -22.01
N MET A 4 -4.24 8.31 -21.76
CA MET A 4 -3.77 8.33 -20.83
C MET A 4 -3.68 7.50 -20.01
N THR A 5 -3.13 7.40 -19.71
CA THR A 5 -3.00 6.35 -18.75
C THR A 5 -3.07 6.79 -17.32
N THR A 6 -3.73 7.85 -17.09
CA THR A 6 -4.05 8.27 -15.74
C THR A 6 -4.72 7.12 -15.01
N GLY A 7 -4.19 6.71 -13.88
CA GLY A 7 -4.71 5.58 -13.12
C GLY A 7 -4.05 4.25 -13.42
N ALA A 8 -3.13 4.22 -14.36
CA ALA A 8 -2.36 2.99 -14.60
C ALA A 8 -1.45 2.74 -13.41
N VAL A 9 -1.42 1.50 -12.95
CA VAL A 9 -0.62 1.13 -11.79
C VAL A 9 0.52 0.20 -12.19
N PRO A 10 1.61 0.18 -11.41
CA PRO A 10 2.74 -0.71 -11.71
C PRO A 10 2.33 -2.16 -11.79
N THR A 11 2.95 -2.90 -12.70
CA THR A 11 2.64 -4.33 -12.93
C THR A 11 3.53 -5.24 -12.11
N ASP A 12 4.50 -4.71 -11.40
CA ASP A 12 5.49 -5.48 -10.65
C ASP A 12 5.11 -5.66 -9.17
N ARG A 13 3.84 -5.51 -8.84
CA ARG A 13 3.35 -5.68 -7.47
C ARG A 13 1.92 -6.17 -7.46
N ARG A 14 1.44 -6.50 -6.26
CA ARG A 14 0.07 -6.98 -6.08
C ARG A 14 -0.75 -5.96 -5.32
N TYR A 15 -2.06 -6.05 -5.42
CA TYR A 15 -2.98 -5.05 -4.87
C TYR A 15 -4.09 -5.70 -4.07
N THR A 16 -4.64 -4.95 -3.10
CA THR A 16 -5.89 -5.34 -2.44
C THR A 16 -7.04 -4.59 -3.09
N ASP A 17 -8.25 -5.07 -2.85
CA ASP A 17 -9.46 -4.38 -3.30
C ASP A 17 -9.77 -3.12 -2.48
N ILE A 18 -8.96 -2.83 -1.49
CA ILE A 18 -9.09 -1.65 -0.61
C ILE A 18 -7.88 -0.72 -0.74
N ASP A 19 -7.30 -0.69 -1.94
CA ASP A 19 -6.36 0.34 -2.39
C ASP A 19 -5.00 0.35 -1.70
N SER A 20 -4.53 -0.80 -1.22
CA SER A 20 -3.15 -0.93 -0.80
C SER A 20 -2.38 -1.83 -1.77
N TRP A 21 -1.05 -1.72 -1.76
CA TRP A 21 -0.21 -2.55 -2.62
C TRP A 21 0.88 -3.25 -1.81
N LEU A 22 1.32 -4.38 -2.35
CA LEU A 22 2.40 -5.19 -1.79
C LEU A 22 3.49 -5.32 -2.85
N GLY A 23 4.72 -5.04 -2.46
CA GLY A 23 5.86 -5.07 -3.38
C GLY A 23 6.33 -6.48 -3.73
N LEU A 24 5.43 -7.30 -4.21
CA LEU A 24 5.69 -8.67 -4.64
C LEU A 24 5.10 -8.85 -6.04
N ALA A 25 5.94 -9.12 -7.03
CA ALA A 25 5.47 -9.26 -8.40
C ALA A 25 4.57 -10.49 -8.56
N PRO A 26 3.58 -10.42 -9.45
CA PRO A 26 2.78 -11.61 -9.80
C PRO A 26 3.70 -12.73 -10.28
N GLY A 27 3.49 -13.93 -9.77
CA GLY A 27 4.34 -15.08 -10.08
C GLY A 27 5.45 -15.30 -9.06
N ASP A 28 5.79 -14.30 -8.28
CA ASP A 28 6.76 -14.47 -7.20
C ASP A 28 6.09 -15.06 -5.97
N ARG A 29 6.87 -15.78 -5.18
CA ARG A 29 6.38 -16.43 -3.97
C ARG A 29 6.79 -15.63 -2.75
N LEU A 30 5.98 -15.73 -1.71
CA LEU A 30 6.35 -15.20 -0.40
C LEU A 30 7.56 -15.96 0.13
N GLY A 31 8.56 -15.22 0.58
CA GLY A 31 9.74 -15.76 1.22
C GLY A 31 9.97 -15.09 2.55
N ASP A 32 11.21 -15.06 2.99
CA ASP A 32 11.57 -14.43 4.26
C ASP A 32 11.90 -12.95 4.12
N GLU A 33 12.05 -12.46 2.88
CA GLU A 33 12.45 -11.08 2.66
C GLU A 33 11.31 -10.13 2.96
N PRO A 34 11.61 -8.97 3.60
CA PRO A 34 10.60 -7.95 3.83
C PRO A 34 10.07 -7.38 2.51
N LEU A 35 8.79 -7.12 2.49
CA LEU A 35 8.10 -6.55 1.33
C LEU A 35 7.52 -5.19 1.71
N ARG A 36 7.66 -4.22 0.82
CA ARG A 36 7.10 -2.89 1.06
C ARG A 36 5.61 -2.88 0.83
N VAL A 37 4.93 -2.06 1.61
CA VAL A 37 3.48 -1.85 1.52
C VAL A 37 3.24 -0.36 1.36
N GLY A 38 2.29 -0.02 0.52
CA GLY A 38 1.86 1.36 0.34
C GLY A 38 0.42 1.42 -0.10
N VAL A 39 -0.01 2.60 -0.53
CA VAL A 39 -1.37 2.83 -1.00
C VAL A 39 -1.33 3.27 -2.46
N THR A 40 -2.47 3.11 -3.14
CA THR A 40 -2.61 3.56 -4.52
C THR A 40 -3.06 5.01 -4.55
N GLU A 41 -3.01 5.62 -5.73
CA GLU A 41 -3.44 7.00 -5.92
C GLU A 41 -4.90 7.23 -5.53
N THR A 42 -5.72 6.18 -5.60
CA THR A 42 -7.13 6.27 -5.25
C THR A 42 -7.34 6.78 -3.83
N VAL A 43 -6.45 6.43 -2.92
CA VAL A 43 -6.55 6.82 -1.51
C VAL A 43 -6.40 8.34 -1.33
N THR A 44 -5.54 8.97 -2.13
CA THR A 44 -5.17 10.37 -1.95
C THR A 44 -5.74 11.29 -3.02
N GLU A 45 -6.46 10.74 -3.98
CA GLU A 45 -6.97 11.50 -5.12
C GLU A 45 -7.87 12.65 -4.66
N GLY A 46 -7.55 13.86 -5.14
CA GLY A 46 -8.34 15.04 -4.81
C GLY A 46 -8.11 15.61 -3.43
N THR A 47 -7.13 15.11 -2.69
CA THR A 47 -6.84 15.55 -1.33
C THR A 47 -5.36 15.87 -1.15
N CYS A 48 -5.04 16.48 -0.01
CA CYS A 48 -3.65 16.67 0.42
C CYS A 48 -3.42 15.86 1.67
N VAL A 49 -2.38 15.04 1.68
CA VAL A 49 -2.00 14.24 2.83
C VAL A 49 -1.27 15.15 3.83
N VAL A 50 -1.75 15.21 5.05
CA VAL A 50 -1.18 16.08 6.08
C VAL A 50 -0.49 15.32 7.21
N CYS A 51 -0.84 14.04 7.40
CA CYS A 51 -0.24 13.24 8.46
C CYS A 51 -0.42 11.77 8.13
N VAL A 52 0.57 10.96 8.46
CA VAL A 52 0.49 9.51 8.30
C VAL A 52 0.93 8.87 9.62
N GLU A 53 0.09 8.02 10.17
CA GLU A 53 0.44 7.21 11.32
C GLU A 53 0.87 5.85 10.84
N LEU A 54 2.14 5.51 11.09
CA LEU A 54 2.74 4.26 10.64
C LEU A 54 2.69 3.22 11.77
N PRO A 55 2.68 1.93 11.44
CA PRO A 55 2.78 0.90 12.47
C PRO A 55 4.16 0.95 13.12
N HIS A 56 4.26 0.40 14.33
CA HIS A 56 5.55 0.29 15.01
C HIS A 56 6.33 -0.90 14.48
N ILE A 57 7.66 -0.75 14.42
CA ILE A 57 8.55 -1.85 14.07
C ILE A 57 8.35 -2.98 15.09
N ASP A 58 8.41 -4.20 14.61
CA ASP A 58 8.18 -5.45 15.36
C ASP A 58 6.72 -5.74 15.70
N THR A 59 5.79 -4.90 15.26
CA THR A 59 4.36 -5.19 15.41
C THR A 59 3.95 -6.27 14.42
N LEU A 60 3.08 -7.16 14.85
CA LEU A 60 2.45 -8.13 13.96
C LEU A 60 1.20 -7.50 13.35
N VAL A 61 1.06 -7.62 12.04
CA VAL A 61 -0.13 -7.16 11.33
C VAL A 61 -0.83 -8.36 10.71
N GLU A 62 -2.13 -8.29 10.57
CA GLU A 62 -2.92 -9.35 9.95
C GLU A 62 -3.55 -8.87 8.67
N ALA A 63 -3.54 -9.71 7.64
CA ALA A 63 -4.14 -9.39 6.36
C ALA A 63 -5.59 -8.96 6.55
N GLY A 64 -5.96 -7.84 5.93
CA GLY A 64 -7.31 -7.30 6.01
C GLY A 64 -7.59 -6.44 7.23
N GLU A 65 -6.63 -6.31 8.15
CA GLU A 65 -6.80 -5.47 9.34
C GLU A 65 -6.13 -4.12 9.16
N PRO A 66 -6.65 -3.05 9.79
CA PRO A 66 -6.01 -1.74 9.70
C PRO A 66 -4.64 -1.76 10.35
N CYS A 67 -3.66 -1.13 9.69
CA CYS A 67 -2.30 -1.12 10.20
C CYS A 67 -1.66 0.27 10.15
N ALA A 68 -2.24 1.21 9.42
CA ALA A 68 -1.75 2.59 9.33
C ALA A 68 -2.94 3.51 9.08
N LEU A 69 -2.75 4.81 9.31
CA LEU A 69 -3.79 5.81 9.11
C LEU A 69 -3.25 6.97 8.30
N ILE A 70 -4.04 7.48 7.39
CA ILE A 70 -3.71 8.64 6.55
C ILE A 70 -4.74 9.73 6.79
N TRP A 71 -4.26 10.90 7.20
CA TRP A 71 -5.09 12.09 7.41
C TRP A 71 -4.95 13.02 6.22
N THR A 72 -6.05 13.48 5.68
CA THR A 72 -6.07 14.33 4.49
C THR A 72 -6.90 15.58 4.70
N VAL A 73 -6.72 16.55 3.78
CA VAL A 73 -7.53 17.78 3.70
C VAL A 73 -8.12 17.82 2.28
N PRO A 74 -9.42 17.97 2.08
CA PRO A 74 -10.47 18.12 3.11
C PRO A 74 -10.45 16.99 4.13
N LEU A 75 -10.86 17.27 5.33
CA LEU A 75 -10.69 16.37 6.47
C LEU A 75 -11.25 14.98 6.21
N SER A 76 -10.38 14.01 6.23
CA SER A 76 -10.72 12.61 6.07
C SER A 76 -9.66 11.78 6.77
N LEU A 77 -10.08 10.66 7.31
CA LEU A 77 -9.18 9.69 7.93
C LEU A 77 -9.38 8.37 7.20
N THR A 78 -8.32 7.89 6.56
CA THR A 78 -8.38 6.65 5.81
C THR A 78 -7.47 5.62 6.46
N ALA A 79 -8.02 4.46 6.75
CA ALA A 79 -7.23 3.35 7.27
C ALA A 79 -6.54 2.62 6.11
N VAL A 80 -5.29 2.23 6.34
CA VAL A 80 -4.54 1.38 5.41
C VAL A 80 -4.61 -0.04 5.96
N TYR A 81 -5.05 -0.98 5.13
CA TYR A 81 -5.22 -2.36 5.53
C TYR A 81 -4.05 -3.19 5.06
N ALA A 82 -3.56 -4.07 5.91
CA ALA A 82 -2.42 -4.91 5.57
C ALA A 82 -2.78 -5.89 4.45
N PRO A 83 -1.96 -5.96 3.39
CA PRO A 83 -2.23 -6.92 2.30
C PRO A 83 -1.87 -8.36 2.65
N ILE A 84 -0.96 -8.55 3.59
CA ILE A 84 -0.59 -9.88 4.09
C ILE A 84 -0.33 -9.81 5.58
N SER A 85 -0.35 -10.95 6.23
CA SER A 85 0.04 -11.06 7.62
C SER A 85 1.55 -11.13 7.74
N GLY A 86 2.11 -10.49 8.76
CA GLY A 86 3.55 -10.51 8.97
C GLY A 86 3.98 -9.57 10.07
N ARG A 87 5.30 -9.44 10.18
CA ARG A 87 5.93 -8.55 11.17
C ARG A 87 6.47 -7.32 10.48
N VAL A 88 6.18 -6.15 11.01
CA VAL A 88 6.71 -4.88 10.49
C VAL A 88 8.20 -4.82 10.81
N THR A 89 9.03 -4.71 9.78
CA THR A 89 10.49 -4.68 9.92
C THR A 89 11.07 -3.28 9.72
N ALA A 90 10.37 -2.42 9.02
CA ALA A 90 10.85 -1.07 8.74
C ALA A 90 9.66 -0.15 8.49
N VAL A 91 9.83 1.13 8.75
CA VAL A 91 8.86 2.15 8.38
C VAL A 91 9.58 3.24 7.59
N ASN A 92 8.84 3.90 6.70
CA ASN A 92 9.40 4.95 5.87
C ASN A 92 9.37 6.29 6.62
N THR A 93 10.49 6.66 7.22
CA THR A 93 10.55 7.89 8.00
C THR A 93 10.38 9.14 7.16
N THR A 94 10.67 9.06 5.85
CA THR A 94 10.44 10.19 4.94
C THR A 94 8.95 10.58 4.91
N VAL A 95 8.07 9.61 4.98
CA VAL A 95 6.62 9.85 5.00
C VAL A 95 6.22 10.59 6.27
N ARG A 96 6.90 10.32 7.37
CA ARG A 96 6.65 11.00 8.64
C ARG A 96 7.03 12.48 8.54
N ASP A 97 8.14 12.79 7.89
CA ASP A 97 8.65 14.15 7.77
C ASP A 97 7.99 14.92 6.63
N ASP A 98 7.59 14.21 5.58
CA ASP A 98 6.99 14.79 4.38
C ASP A 98 5.79 13.93 3.95
N PRO A 99 4.66 14.03 4.66
CA PRO A 99 3.50 13.17 4.38
C PRO A 99 2.96 13.30 2.95
N GLY A 100 3.14 14.46 2.34
CA GLY A 100 2.67 14.68 0.96
C GLY A 100 3.30 13.77 -0.07
N ILE A 101 4.42 13.14 0.26
CA ILE A 101 5.07 12.23 -0.69
C ILE A 101 4.20 10.99 -0.99
N VAL A 102 3.30 10.64 -0.09
CA VAL A 102 2.36 9.53 -0.31
C VAL A 102 1.46 9.84 -1.50
N ALA A 103 1.07 11.10 -1.67
CA ALA A 103 0.25 11.50 -2.82
C ALA A 103 1.08 11.73 -4.08
N ARG A 104 2.29 12.28 -3.92
CA ARG A 104 3.13 12.61 -5.07
C ARG A 104 3.78 11.38 -5.71
N ASP A 105 4.12 10.39 -4.90
CA ASP A 105 4.86 9.22 -5.39
C ASP A 105 4.49 7.97 -4.58
N PRO A 106 3.23 7.53 -4.65
CA PRO A 106 2.73 6.47 -3.78
C PRO A 106 3.39 5.11 -4.02
N PHE A 107 3.91 4.87 -5.22
CA PHE A 107 4.43 3.56 -5.58
C PHE A 107 5.93 3.40 -5.34
N HIS A 108 6.64 4.48 -5.05
CA HIS A 108 8.09 4.44 -4.86
C HIS A 108 8.48 5.13 -3.57
N ALA A 109 8.79 6.42 -3.60
CA ALA A 109 9.28 7.13 -2.43
C ALA A 109 8.23 7.21 -1.30
N GLY A 110 6.96 7.07 -1.63
CA GLY A 110 5.86 7.14 -0.66
C GLY A 110 5.44 5.80 -0.06
N TRP A 111 6.27 4.76 -0.13
CA TRP A 111 5.96 3.50 0.54
C TRP A 111 5.81 3.75 2.05
N LEU A 112 5.01 2.94 2.72
CA LEU A 112 4.66 3.20 4.12
C LEU A 112 5.50 2.37 5.09
N PHE A 113 5.50 1.07 4.93
CA PHE A 113 6.26 0.20 5.82
C PHE A 113 6.64 -1.08 5.08
N ALA A 114 7.54 -1.86 5.68
CA ALA A 114 7.91 -3.16 5.15
C ALA A 114 7.47 -4.25 6.12
N VAL A 115 7.03 -5.37 5.58
CA VAL A 115 6.52 -6.48 6.36
C VAL A 115 7.24 -7.76 5.95
N SER A 116 7.67 -8.54 6.95
CA SER A 116 8.24 -9.86 6.73
C SER A 116 7.13 -10.88 6.89
N PRO A 117 6.79 -11.65 5.84
CA PRO A 117 5.67 -12.58 5.90
C PRO A 117 5.87 -13.64 6.99
N THR A 118 4.77 -14.07 7.59
CA THR A 118 4.77 -15.21 8.50
C THR A 118 4.42 -16.47 7.72
N VAL A 119 4.56 -17.63 8.37
CA VAL A 119 4.23 -18.91 7.73
C VAL A 119 2.77 -19.01 7.32
N GLU A 120 1.92 -18.20 7.95
CA GLU A 120 0.48 -18.21 7.66
C GLU A 120 0.10 -17.23 6.56
N SER A 121 1.07 -16.43 6.06
CA SER A 121 0.79 -15.45 5.04
C SER A 121 0.42 -16.09 3.71
N SER A 122 -0.49 -15.45 2.99
CA SER A 122 -0.95 -15.93 1.70
C SER A 122 -1.18 -14.74 0.77
N THR A 123 -0.93 -14.98 -0.52
CA THR A 123 -1.26 -13.99 -1.56
C THR A 123 -2.63 -14.23 -2.16
N ASP A 124 -3.38 -15.21 -1.64
CA ASP A 124 -4.72 -15.49 -2.12
C ASP A 124 -5.61 -14.25 -1.93
N GLY A 125 -6.35 -13.91 -2.97
CA GLY A 125 -7.22 -12.73 -2.93
C GLY A 125 -6.54 -11.43 -3.33
N LEU A 126 -5.22 -11.42 -3.47
CA LEU A 126 -4.53 -10.23 -3.99
C LEU A 126 -4.71 -10.12 -5.50
N LEU A 127 -4.79 -8.89 -5.98
CA LEU A 127 -5.07 -8.60 -7.37
C LEU A 127 -3.80 -8.28 -8.13
N THR A 128 -3.77 -8.63 -9.42
CA THR A 128 -2.76 -8.10 -10.33
C THR A 128 -3.11 -6.65 -10.67
N ALA A 129 -2.19 -5.93 -11.31
CA ALA A 129 -2.45 -4.56 -11.74
C ALA A 129 -3.69 -4.47 -12.61
N SER A 130 -3.83 -5.38 -13.58
CA SER A 130 -4.98 -5.40 -14.47
C SER A 130 -6.29 -5.63 -13.72
N GLU A 131 -6.29 -6.58 -12.80
CA GLU A 131 -7.48 -6.86 -11.99
C GLU A 131 -7.83 -5.69 -11.11
N TYR A 132 -6.83 -5.05 -10.52
CA TYR A 132 -7.06 -3.88 -9.68
C TYR A 132 -7.63 -2.70 -10.48
N GLU A 133 -7.09 -2.45 -11.68
CA GLU A 133 -7.60 -1.38 -12.54
C GLU A 133 -9.06 -1.62 -12.91
N ASP A 134 -9.42 -2.86 -13.20
CA ASP A 134 -10.82 -3.20 -13.48
C ASP A 134 -11.70 -2.97 -12.26
N HIS A 135 -11.20 -3.28 -11.07
CA HIS A 135 -11.92 -3.05 -9.82
C HIS A 135 -12.19 -1.56 -9.59
N VAL A 136 -11.19 -0.71 -9.82
CA VAL A 136 -11.31 0.73 -9.59
C VAL A 136 -12.28 1.39 -10.57
N LYS A 137 -12.39 0.86 -11.80
CA LYS A 137 -13.28 1.42 -12.80
C LYS A 137 -14.76 1.20 -12.52
N ARG A 138 -15.08 0.38 -11.57
CA ARG A 138 -16.48 0.07 -11.25
C ARG A 138 -17.10 1.08 -10.24
#